data_eeb4a41c294f7318db907835e89e93e6
#
_entry.id   eeb4a41c294f7318db907835e89e93e6
#
_cell.length_a   1.000
_cell.length_b   1.000
_cell.length_c   1.000
_cell.angle_alpha   90.00
_cell.angle_beta   90.00
_cell.angle_gamma   90.00
#
_symmetry.space_group_name_H-M   'P 1'
#
loop_
_entity.id
_entity.type
_entity.pdbx_description
1 polymer ?
#
loop_
_entity_poly.entity_id
_entity_poly.type
_entity_poly.pdbx_seq_one_letter_code
_entity_poly.pdbx_strand_id
1 'polypeptide(L)'
;MNAGIPASVKDTRRSCSGVTLSEVLVVIAIMGILSGIGVAGLQSAVANARIKDAAYNVTAFMERTANEARRLNSTLCVVRESAQKLVTYQAACSDANGGNKNNFAKTDSLLLESPNKILQDGEVTAAAILGGVNLVTNGAEFTPRHGLSAAPLQGFIAVQYGGDGRYGAAAKVSTKNTFVPMMKFDDGDWSGI
;
A
#
# COMPACT_ATOMS: atom_id res chain seq x y z
N MET A 1 74.01 -9.03 -51.33
CA MET A 1 73.06 -10.01 -50.75
C MET A 1 73.08 -9.81 -49.25
N ASN A 2 72.07 -9.06 -48.68
CA ASN A 2 72.02 -8.78 -47.27
C ASN A 2 70.72 -9.46 -46.71
N ALA A 3 70.93 -10.56 -45.95
CA ALA A 3 69.84 -11.26 -45.30
C ALA A 3 69.40 -10.53 -44.04
N GLY A 4 68.18 -10.04 -44.05
CA GLY A 4 67.57 -9.39 -42.88
C GLY A 4 67.21 -10.43 -41.80
N ILE A 5 67.58 -10.10 -40.56
CA ILE A 5 67.28 -10.85 -39.35
C ILE A 5 65.80 -10.60 -38.99
N PRO A 6 64.94 -11.61 -38.74
CA PRO A 6 63.59 -11.37 -38.33
C PRO A 6 63.54 -10.89 -36.86
N ALA A 7 62.72 -9.83 -36.62
CA ALA A 7 62.45 -9.28 -35.30
C ALA A 7 61.77 -10.34 -34.40
N SER A 8 62.35 -10.57 -33.21
CA SER A 8 61.84 -11.42 -32.19
C SER A 8 60.51 -10.82 -31.63
N VAL A 9 59.42 -11.53 -31.84
CA VAL A 9 58.12 -11.21 -31.26
C VAL A 9 58.21 -11.49 -29.74
N LYS A 10 58.12 -10.43 -28.96
CA LYS A 10 58.11 -10.49 -27.50
C LYS A 10 56.75 -11.02 -27.06
N ASP A 11 56.72 -12.34 -26.72
CA ASP A 11 55.55 -13.01 -26.18
C ASP A 11 55.24 -12.48 -24.77
N THR A 12 54.31 -11.53 -24.66
CA THR A 12 53.82 -10.98 -23.41
C THR A 12 52.88 -11.98 -22.77
N ARG A 13 53.43 -13.00 -22.13
CA ARG A 13 52.66 -13.89 -21.28
C ARG A 13 52.07 -13.07 -20.16
N ARG A 14 50.76 -12.81 -20.23
CA ARG A 14 49.99 -12.30 -19.10
C ARG A 14 50.03 -13.35 -18.01
N SER A 15 50.72 -13.06 -16.92
CA SER A 15 50.72 -13.89 -15.72
C SER A 15 49.30 -13.83 -15.12
N CYS A 16 48.54 -14.89 -15.26
CA CYS A 16 47.29 -15.09 -14.53
C CYS A 16 47.69 -15.41 -13.07
N SER A 17 47.66 -14.40 -12.22
CA SER A 17 47.74 -14.61 -10.78
C SER A 17 46.47 -15.30 -10.30
N GLY A 18 46.56 -16.49 -9.76
CA GLY A 18 45.45 -17.21 -9.13
C GLY A 18 45.05 -16.50 -7.83
N VAL A 19 43.74 -16.52 -7.52
CA VAL A 19 43.20 -16.02 -6.25
C VAL A 19 43.56 -16.98 -5.12
N THR A 20 44.00 -16.46 -3.99
CA THR A 20 44.33 -17.30 -2.82
C THR A 20 43.02 -17.71 -2.08
N LEU A 21 43.05 -18.85 -1.41
CA LEU A 21 41.92 -19.34 -0.63
C LEU A 21 41.53 -18.36 0.47
N SER A 22 42.50 -17.64 1.07
CA SER A 22 42.26 -16.63 2.07
C SER A 22 41.53 -15.39 1.52
N GLU A 23 41.83 -14.95 0.28
CA GLU A 23 41.12 -13.85 -0.37
C GLU A 23 39.65 -14.17 -0.60
N VAL A 24 39.35 -15.40 -1.07
CA VAL A 24 37.96 -15.83 -1.23
C VAL A 24 37.21 -15.86 0.10
N LEU A 25 37.86 -16.35 1.16
CA LEU A 25 37.24 -16.47 2.48
C LEU A 25 36.89 -15.09 3.06
N VAL A 26 37.78 -14.10 2.91
CA VAL A 26 37.50 -12.72 3.33
C VAL A 26 36.34 -12.11 2.53
N VAL A 27 36.30 -12.33 1.21
CA VAL A 27 35.23 -11.80 0.37
C VAL A 27 33.86 -12.37 0.75
N ILE A 28 33.76 -13.68 0.96
CA ILE A 28 32.47 -14.28 1.37
C ILE A 28 32.05 -13.82 2.77
N ALA A 29 33.01 -13.60 3.70
CA ALA A 29 32.70 -13.07 5.01
C ALA A 29 32.12 -11.66 4.95
N ILE A 30 32.73 -10.78 4.15
CA ILE A 30 32.22 -9.40 3.94
C ILE A 30 30.86 -9.43 3.24
N MET A 31 30.69 -10.25 2.20
CA MET A 31 29.40 -10.42 1.51
C MET A 31 28.31 -10.91 2.47
N GLY A 32 28.61 -11.81 3.37
CA GLY A 32 27.68 -12.30 4.38
C GLY A 32 27.18 -11.18 5.30
N ILE A 33 28.08 -10.34 5.79
CA ILE A 33 27.73 -9.21 6.65
C ILE A 33 26.88 -8.17 5.90
N LEU A 34 27.32 -7.78 4.70
CA LEU A 34 26.60 -6.79 3.90
C LEU A 34 25.20 -7.26 3.48
N SER A 35 25.07 -8.55 3.14
CA SER A 35 23.77 -9.14 2.81
C SER A 35 22.81 -9.12 4.01
N GLY A 36 23.29 -9.37 5.22
CA GLY A 36 22.47 -9.32 6.42
C GLY A 36 21.86 -7.95 6.68
N ILE A 37 22.65 -6.88 6.53
CA ILE A 37 22.19 -5.50 6.70
C ILE A 37 21.22 -5.09 5.56
N GLY A 38 21.55 -5.51 4.33
CA GLY A 38 20.76 -5.19 3.14
C GLY A 38 19.33 -5.73 3.18
N VAL A 39 19.12 -6.94 3.69
CA VAL A 39 17.79 -7.57 3.78
C VAL A 39 16.85 -6.79 4.71
N ALA A 40 17.32 -6.34 5.88
CA ALA A 40 16.49 -5.58 6.82
C ALA A 40 16.03 -4.24 6.22
N GLY A 41 16.93 -3.52 5.54
CA GLY A 41 16.59 -2.27 4.85
C GLY A 41 15.59 -2.45 3.71
N LEU A 42 15.73 -3.55 2.95
CA LEU A 42 14.82 -3.87 1.85
C LEU A 42 13.39 -4.18 2.35
N GLN A 43 13.23 -4.91 3.44
CA GLN A 43 11.92 -5.22 4.02
C GLN A 43 11.18 -3.94 4.43
N SER A 44 11.85 -3.01 5.08
CA SER A 44 11.29 -1.71 5.46
C SER A 44 10.88 -0.88 4.22
N ALA A 45 11.74 -0.83 3.20
CA ALA A 45 11.44 -0.12 1.95
C ALA A 45 10.21 -0.70 1.22
N VAL A 46 10.10 -2.03 1.17
CA VAL A 46 8.94 -2.72 0.57
C VAL A 46 7.66 -2.46 1.37
N ALA A 47 7.71 -2.49 2.70
CA ALA A 47 6.57 -2.18 3.54
C ALA A 47 6.08 -0.74 3.30
N ASN A 48 7.01 0.23 3.25
CA ASN A 48 6.70 1.63 2.96
C ASN A 48 6.06 1.81 1.59
N ALA A 49 6.60 1.18 0.54
CA ALA A 49 6.03 1.24 -0.80
C ALA A 49 4.60 0.69 -0.85
N ARG A 50 4.37 -0.50 -0.28
CA ARG A 50 3.05 -1.14 -0.27
C ARG A 50 2.00 -0.38 0.53
N ILE A 51 2.38 0.22 1.65
CA ILE A 51 1.47 1.07 2.43
C ILE A 51 1.11 2.35 1.67
N LYS A 52 2.08 2.94 0.98
CA LYS A 52 1.83 4.10 0.13
C LYS A 52 0.85 3.78 -0.99
N ASP A 53 1.04 2.67 -1.68
CA ASP A 53 0.12 2.20 -2.72
C ASP A 53 -1.28 1.93 -2.14
N ALA A 54 -1.37 1.32 -0.96
CA ALA A 54 -2.66 1.08 -0.31
C ALA A 54 -3.38 2.40 0.02
N ALA A 55 -2.67 3.43 0.52
CA ALA A 55 -3.24 4.74 0.79
C ALA A 55 -3.86 5.37 -0.47
N TYR A 56 -3.11 5.40 -1.56
CA TYR A 56 -3.60 5.95 -2.83
C TYR A 56 -4.75 5.12 -3.43
N ASN A 57 -4.65 3.79 -3.39
CA ASN A 57 -5.69 2.91 -3.92
C ASN A 57 -7.01 3.08 -3.19
N VAL A 58 -6.99 3.14 -1.84
CA VAL A 58 -8.21 3.36 -1.05
C VAL A 58 -8.77 4.76 -1.32
N THR A 59 -7.92 5.78 -1.34
CA THR A 59 -8.33 7.17 -1.63
C THR A 59 -8.99 7.26 -3.02
N ALA A 60 -8.33 6.76 -4.04
CA ALA A 60 -8.85 6.76 -5.41
C ALA A 60 -10.15 5.94 -5.55
N PHE A 61 -10.27 4.82 -4.84
CA PHE A 61 -11.48 4.01 -4.81
C PHE A 61 -12.66 4.77 -4.22
N MET A 62 -12.46 5.49 -3.12
CA MET A 62 -13.50 6.31 -2.48
C MET A 62 -13.94 7.47 -3.37
N GLU A 63 -13.00 8.18 -3.98
CA GLU A 63 -13.30 9.28 -4.91
C GLU A 63 -14.00 8.79 -6.18
N ARG A 64 -13.58 7.65 -6.72
CA ARG A 64 -14.24 7.01 -7.86
C ARG A 64 -15.68 6.63 -7.49
N THR A 65 -15.91 6.07 -6.31
CA THR A 65 -17.26 5.75 -5.84
C THR A 65 -18.13 7.00 -5.70
N ALA A 66 -17.60 8.11 -5.19
CA ALA A 66 -18.31 9.37 -5.10
C ALA A 66 -18.75 9.89 -6.50
N ASN A 67 -17.86 9.78 -7.49
CA ASN A 67 -18.16 10.16 -8.87
C ASN A 67 -19.16 9.21 -9.53
N GLU A 68 -19.06 7.92 -9.26
CA GLU A 68 -19.95 6.90 -9.78
C GLU A 68 -21.39 7.05 -9.24
N ALA A 69 -21.53 7.42 -7.95
CA ALA A 69 -22.84 7.74 -7.36
C ALA A 69 -23.56 8.86 -8.15
N ARG A 70 -22.80 9.87 -8.56
CA ARG A 70 -23.33 10.97 -9.41
C ARG A 70 -23.66 10.50 -10.81
N ARG A 71 -22.78 9.70 -11.43
CA ARG A 71 -22.98 9.17 -12.78
C ARG A 71 -24.23 8.29 -12.89
N LEU A 72 -24.41 7.41 -11.91
CA LEU A 72 -25.58 6.51 -11.84
C LEU A 72 -26.84 7.17 -11.29
N ASN A 73 -26.72 8.39 -10.77
CA ASN A 73 -27.78 9.06 -10.02
C ASN A 73 -28.43 8.16 -8.94
N SER A 74 -27.58 7.40 -8.24
CA SER A 74 -28.00 6.39 -7.28
C SER A 74 -27.11 6.43 -6.04
N THR A 75 -27.69 6.06 -4.89
CA THR A 75 -26.91 5.90 -3.64
C THR A 75 -26.03 4.68 -3.74
N LEU A 76 -24.77 4.85 -3.38
CA LEU A 76 -23.78 3.78 -3.32
C LEU A 76 -23.25 3.63 -1.91
N CYS A 77 -23.08 2.40 -1.46
CA CYS A 77 -22.50 2.08 -0.17
C CYS A 77 -21.22 1.25 -0.33
N VAL A 78 -20.13 1.75 0.25
CA VAL A 78 -18.86 1.01 0.35
C VAL A 78 -18.85 0.27 1.68
N VAL A 79 -18.72 -1.03 1.61
CA VAL A 79 -18.61 -1.91 2.79
C VAL A 79 -17.37 -2.78 2.71
N ARG A 80 -16.86 -3.20 3.85
CA ARG A 80 -15.78 -4.19 3.95
C ARG A 80 -16.36 -5.58 3.80
N GLU A 81 -16.02 -6.26 2.72
CA GLU A 81 -16.43 -7.66 2.51
C GLU A 81 -15.48 -8.65 3.21
N SER A 82 -14.18 -8.32 3.24
CA SER A 82 -13.15 -9.09 3.96
C SER A 82 -12.05 -8.17 4.48
N ALA A 83 -11.08 -8.75 5.19
CA ALA A 83 -9.92 -8.00 5.68
C ALA A 83 -9.13 -7.26 4.58
N GLN A 84 -9.23 -7.69 3.35
CA GLN A 84 -8.48 -7.13 2.22
C GLN A 84 -9.37 -6.54 1.14
N LYS A 85 -10.73 -6.61 1.29
CA LYS A 85 -11.63 -6.27 0.21
C LYS A 85 -12.71 -5.28 0.63
N LEU A 86 -12.77 -4.15 -0.09
CA LEU A 86 -13.90 -3.24 -0.11
C LEU A 86 -14.78 -3.53 -1.32
N VAL A 87 -16.08 -3.38 -1.16
CA VAL A 87 -17.06 -3.55 -2.25
C VAL A 87 -18.06 -2.41 -2.19
N THR A 88 -18.40 -1.90 -3.35
CA THR A 88 -19.44 -0.89 -3.53
C THR A 88 -20.73 -1.56 -3.99
N TYR A 89 -21.81 -1.32 -3.29
CA TYR A 89 -23.15 -1.77 -3.62
C TYR A 89 -24.04 -0.58 -4.00
N GLN A 90 -24.92 -0.81 -4.97
CA GLN A 90 -25.96 0.17 -5.34
C GLN A 90 -27.13 0.07 -4.36
N ALA A 91 -26.94 0.59 -3.16
CA ALA A 91 -27.89 0.59 -2.05
C ALA A 91 -27.52 1.63 -1.01
N ALA A 92 -28.43 1.94 -0.11
CA ALA A 92 -28.11 2.64 1.14
C ALA A 92 -27.28 1.70 2.06
N CYS A 93 -26.43 2.30 2.92
CA CYS A 93 -25.59 1.50 3.81
C CYS A 93 -26.40 0.74 4.89
N SER A 94 -27.56 1.27 5.27
CA SER A 94 -28.52 0.55 6.14
C SER A 94 -28.87 -0.83 5.57
N ASP A 95 -29.10 -0.92 4.28
CA ASP A 95 -29.53 -2.12 3.58
C ASP A 95 -28.33 -3.03 3.26
N ALA A 96 -27.22 -2.44 2.78
CA ALA A 96 -26.02 -3.18 2.43
C ALA A 96 -25.33 -3.84 3.64
N ASN A 97 -25.35 -3.21 4.82
CA ASN A 97 -24.83 -3.77 6.07
C ASN A 97 -25.82 -4.72 6.78
N GLY A 98 -27.11 -4.59 6.51
CA GLY A 98 -28.18 -5.33 7.18
C GLY A 98 -28.33 -6.81 6.81
N GLY A 99 -27.37 -7.41 6.09
CA GLY A 99 -27.38 -8.83 5.71
C GLY A 99 -28.01 -9.13 4.35
N ASN A 100 -28.70 -8.18 3.73
CA ASN A 100 -29.34 -8.35 2.41
C ASN A 100 -28.45 -7.95 1.21
N LYS A 101 -27.15 -7.79 1.44
CA LYS A 101 -26.19 -7.34 0.40
C LYS A 101 -26.19 -8.17 -0.88
N ASN A 102 -26.60 -9.43 -0.82
CA ASN A 102 -26.66 -10.29 -2.02
C ASN A 102 -27.78 -9.90 -2.99
N ASN A 103 -28.74 -9.07 -2.56
CA ASN A 103 -29.85 -8.59 -3.39
C ASN A 103 -29.50 -7.30 -4.16
N PHE A 104 -28.35 -6.70 -3.89
CA PHE A 104 -27.94 -5.44 -4.50
C PHE A 104 -26.85 -5.64 -5.53
N ALA A 105 -26.88 -4.82 -6.59
CA ALA A 105 -25.86 -4.84 -7.61
C ALA A 105 -24.51 -4.36 -7.03
N LYS A 106 -23.48 -5.17 -7.24
CA LYS A 106 -22.09 -4.76 -6.98
C LYS A 106 -21.65 -3.91 -8.16
N THR A 107 -21.23 -2.67 -7.89
CA THR A 107 -20.77 -1.76 -8.93
C THR A 107 -19.27 -1.77 -9.08
N ASP A 108 -18.54 -1.93 -7.98
CA ASP A 108 -17.08 -1.89 -7.96
C ASP A 108 -16.51 -2.66 -6.77
N SER A 109 -15.22 -2.98 -6.82
CA SER A 109 -14.51 -3.57 -5.69
C SER A 109 -13.03 -3.22 -5.71
N LEU A 110 -12.45 -3.04 -4.52
CA LEU A 110 -11.03 -2.89 -4.30
C LEU A 110 -10.51 -4.07 -3.51
N LEU A 111 -9.52 -4.77 -4.06
CA LEU A 111 -8.77 -5.82 -3.37
C LEU A 111 -7.37 -5.28 -3.06
N LEU A 112 -7.02 -5.25 -1.79
CA LEU A 112 -5.66 -4.90 -1.34
C LEU A 112 -4.77 -6.13 -1.38
N GLU A 113 -3.53 -5.94 -1.83
CA GLU A 113 -2.53 -7.01 -1.81
C GLU A 113 -2.14 -7.39 -0.37
N SER A 114 -1.99 -8.70 -0.13
CA SER A 114 -1.42 -9.20 1.13
C SER A 114 0.03 -8.66 1.31
N PRO A 115 0.43 -8.27 2.54
CA PRO A 115 -0.24 -8.44 3.82
C PRO A 115 -1.07 -7.24 4.30
N ASN A 116 -1.50 -6.34 3.41
CA ASN A 116 -2.35 -5.20 3.79
C ASN A 116 -3.71 -5.67 4.31
N LYS A 117 -4.18 -5.05 5.39
CA LYS A 117 -5.45 -5.36 6.05
C LYS A 117 -6.23 -4.07 6.32
N ILE A 118 -7.48 -4.04 5.91
CA ILE A 118 -8.43 -2.96 6.24
C ILE A 118 -8.85 -3.14 7.69
N LEU A 119 -8.70 -2.09 8.50
CA LEU A 119 -8.97 -2.14 9.93
C LEU A 119 -10.45 -1.84 10.23
N GLN A 120 -11.00 -2.54 11.23
CA GLN A 120 -12.32 -2.27 11.81
C GLN A 120 -12.21 -1.41 13.07
N ASP A 121 -13.35 -0.98 13.60
CA ASP A 121 -13.40 -0.34 14.92
C ASP A 121 -12.86 -1.30 16.00
N GLY A 122 -12.10 -0.74 16.94
CA GLY A 122 -11.38 -1.50 17.95
C GLY A 122 -9.99 -1.99 17.50
N GLU A 123 -9.73 -2.12 16.21
CA GLU A 123 -8.39 -2.41 15.67
C GLU A 123 -7.58 -1.12 15.41
N VAL A 124 -8.25 0.04 15.38
CA VAL A 124 -7.62 1.32 15.05
C VAL A 124 -7.29 2.10 16.30
N THR A 125 -6.07 2.03 16.76
CA THR A 125 -5.52 2.90 17.81
C THR A 125 -5.41 4.38 17.37
N ALA A 126 -5.52 4.63 16.07
CA ALA A 126 -5.31 5.93 15.45
C ALA A 126 -6.57 6.80 15.30
N ALA A 127 -7.75 6.34 15.75
CA ALA A 127 -9.00 7.08 15.59
C ALA A 127 -8.93 8.51 16.18
N ALA A 128 -8.23 8.68 17.28
CA ALA A 128 -8.04 9.99 17.91
C ALA A 128 -7.16 10.94 17.07
N ILE A 129 -6.23 10.40 16.30
CA ILE A 129 -5.26 11.18 15.51
C ILE A 129 -5.82 11.49 14.11
N LEU A 130 -6.47 10.52 13.49
CA LEU A 130 -7.09 10.72 12.17
C LEU A 130 -8.36 11.58 12.25
N GLY A 131 -9.02 11.60 13.40
CA GLY A 131 -10.26 12.32 13.64
C GLY A 131 -11.47 11.70 12.95
N GLY A 132 -12.60 11.62 13.63
CA GLY A 132 -13.85 11.12 13.09
C GLY A 132 -14.08 9.62 13.23
N VAL A 133 -14.95 9.07 12.39
CA VAL A 133 -15.47 7.70 12.46
C VAL A 133 -14.77 6.83 11.41
N ASN A 134 -14.49 5.58 11.77
CA ASN A 134 -14.07 4.60 10.78
C ASN A 134 -15.26 4.25 9.87
N LEU A 135 -15.15 4.66 8.61
CA LEU A 135 -16.22 4.52 7.61
C LEU A 135 -16.52 3.06 7.24
N VAL A 136 -15.62 2.15 7.59
CA VAL A 136 -15.79 0.71 7.28
C VAL A 136 -16.82 0.04 8.17
N THR A 137 -17.01 0.52 9.39
CA THR A 137 -17.89 -0.11 10.40
C THR A 137 -19.36 -0.06 10.00
N ASN A 138 -19.82 1.12 9.59
CA ASN A 138 -21.21 1.34 9.18
C ASN A 138 -21.38 1.44 7.66
N GLY A 139 -20.29 1.32 6.93
CA GLY A 139 -20.24 1.60 5.50
C GLY A 139 -20.08 3.11 5.20
N ALA A 140 -19.48 3.40 4.06
CA ALA A 140 -19.41 4.76 3.54
C ALA A 140 -20.50 4.96 2.49
N GLU A 141 -21.50 5.76 2.81
CA GLU A 141 -22.63 6.04 1.91
C GLU A 141 -22.38 7.30 1.09
N PHE A 142 -22.48 7.15 -0.23
CA PHE A 142 -22.37 8.25 -1.19
C PHE A 142 -23.70 8.48 -1.88
N THR A 143 -24.21 9.69 -1.76
CA THR A 143 -25.43 10.12 -2.45
C THR A 143 -25.12 10.96 -3.70
N PRO A 144 -25.94 10.93 -4.76
CA PRO A 144 -25.68 11.65 -6.00
C PRO A 144 -25.47 13.14 -5.85
N ARG A 145 -26.24 13.75 -4.94
CA ARG A 145 -26.28 15.21 -4.75
C ARG A 145 -25.28 15.72 -3.73
N HIS A 146 -25.00 14.93 -2.69
CA HIS A 146 -24.25 15.41 -1.53
C HIS A 146 -22.88 14.76 -1.37
N GLY A 147 -22.58 13.70 -2.13
CA GLY A 147 -21.37 12.89 -1.93
C GLY A 147 -21.49 12.06 -0.67
N LEU A 148 -20.43 11.99 0.15
CA LEU A 148 -20.44 11.24 1.40
C LEU A 148 -21.56 11.73 2.33
N SER A 149 -22.47 10.84 2.67
CA SER A 149 -23.67 11.11 3.48
C SER A 149 -23.42 11.02 4.97
N ALA A 150 -22.31 10.37 5.40
CA ALA A 150 -22.02 10.20 6.81
C ALA A 150 -21.89 11.55 7.54
N ALA A 151 -22.65 11.71 8.62
CA ALA A 151 -22.45 12.76 9.60
C ALA A 151 -21.78 12.13 10.84
N PRO A 152 -20.66 12.65 11.33
CA PRO A 152 -20.01 13.90 10.96
C PRO A 152 -19.18 13.78 9.66
N LEU A 153 -18.93 14.89 8.98
CA LEU A 153 -18.07 14.99 7.78
C LEU A 153 -16.58 14.69 8.07
N GLN A 154 -16.32 13.90 9.08
CA GLN A 154 -15.00 13.48 9.51
C GLN A 154 -15.00 11.97 9.61
N GLY A 155 -14.26 11.34 8.75
CA GLY A 155 -14.14 9.90 8.72
C GLY A 155 -12.86 9.48 8.01
N PHE A 156 -12.54 8.23 8.17
CA PHE A 156 -11.37 7.63 7.53
C PHE A 156 -11.62 6.15 7.24
N ILE A 157 -10.84 5.60 6.32
CA ILE A 157 -10.65 4.17 6.16
C ILE A 157 -9.18 3.89 6.43
N ALA A 158 -8.88 3.06 7.41
CA ALA A 158 -7.52 2.72 7.78
C ALA A 158 -7.13 1.34 7.27
N VAL A 159 -5.87 1.22 6.83
CA VAL A 159 -5.22 0.00 6.38
C VAL A 159 -3.92 -0.17 7.15
N GLN A 160 -3.62 -1.39 7.54
CA GLN A 160 -2.39 -1.78 8.22
C GLN A 160 -1.59 -2.74 7.36
N TYR A 161 -0.27 -2.63 7.39
CA TYR A 161 0.65 -3.58 6.78
C TYR A 161 1.07 -4.64 7.80
N GLY A 162 0.83 -5.89 7.51
CA GLY A 162 1.14 -6.97 8.45
C GLY A 162 0.26 -6.94 9.71
N GLY A 163 0.82 -7.41 10.83
CA GLY A 163 0.09 -7.54 12.09
C GLY A 163 0.57 -6.64 13.23
N ASP A 164 1.66 -5.89 13.04
CA ASP A 164 2.36 -5.20 14.12
C ASP A 164 1.97 -3.72 14.33
N GLY A 165 1.20 -3.15 13.42
CA GLY A 165 0.68 -1.77 13.52
C GLY A 165 1.71 -0.66 13.27
N ARG A 166 2.98 -0.98 13.02
CA ARG A 166 4.02 0.03 12.77
C ARG A 166 3.81 0.78 11.47
N TYR A 167 3.26 0.11 10.46
CA TYR A 167 3.01 0.68 9.15
C TYR A 167 1.51 0.75 8.88
N GLY A 168 1.02 1.93 8.60
CA GLY A 168 -0.40 2.17 8.34
C GLY A 168 -0.65 3.14 7.19
N ALA A 169 -1.78 2.98 6.55
CA ALA A 169 -2.32 3.89 5.56
C ALA A 169 -3.75 4.28 5.93
N ALA A 170 -4.19 5.45 5.53
CA ALA A 170 -5.58 5.82 5.66
C ALA A 170 -6.01 6.74 4.50
N ALA A 171 -7.27 6.61 4.12
CA ALA A 171 -7.97 7.62 3.34
C ALA A 171 -8.81 8.45 4.30
N LYS A 172 -8.41 9.70 4.56
CA LYS A 172 -9.12 10.63 5.46
C LYS A 172 -10.03 11.53 4.66
N VAL A 173 -11.25 11.72 5.11
CA VAL A 173 -12.20 12.65 4.49
C VAL A 173 -11.67 14.07 4.63
N SER A 174 -11.51 14.74 3.50
CA SER A 174 -11.22 16.19 3.43
C SER A 174 -12.49 16.99 3.13
N THR A 175 -13.22 16.54 2.13
CA THR A 175 -14.56 17.05 1.80
C THR A 175 -15.49 15.87 1.51
N LYS A 176 -16.79 16.14 1.27
CA LYS A 176 -17.77 15.09 0.94
C LYS A 176 -17.42 14.25 -0.28
N ASN A 177 -16.45 14.67 -1.09
CA ASN A 177 -16.10 14.01 -2.34
C ASN A 177 -14.59 13.80 -2.53
N THR A 178 -13.78 14.34 -1.63
CA THR A 178 -12.31 14.26 -1.70
C THR A 178 -11.74 13.67 -0.42
N PHE A 179 -10.74 12.86 -0.61
CA PHE A 179 -10.05 12.15 0.46
C PHE A 179 -8.57 12.49 0.40
N VAL A 180 -7.93 12.59 1.56
CA VAL A 180 -6.49 12.80 1.66
C VAL A 180 -5.84 11.49 2.06
N PRO A 181 -4.88 10.99 1.27
CA PRO A 181 -4.09 9.84 1.65
C PRO A 181 -3.16 10.20 2.82
N MET A 182 -3.24 9.42 3.87
CA MET A 182 -2.41 9.54 5.08
C MET A 182 -1.57 8.29 5.25
N MET A 183 -0.39 8.45 5.85
CA MET A 183 0.52 7.32 6.13
C MET A 183 1.09 7.42 7.53
N LYS A 184 1.42 6.26 8.08
CA LYS A 184 2.17 6.08 9.32
C LYS A 184 3.32 5.11 9.04
N PHE A 185 4.54 5.50 9.42
CA PHE A 185 5.74 4.69 9.25
C PHE A 185 6.40 4.43 10.60
N ASP A 186 6.79 3.20 10.84
CA ASP A 186 7.64 2.75 11.93
C ASP A 186 7.26 3.37 13.29
N ASP A 187 5.97 3.26 13.64
CA ASP A 187 5.35 3.85 14.83
C ASP A 187 5.43 5.39 14.94
N GLY A 188 5.78 6.07 13.86
CA GLY A 188 5.70 7.52 13.77
C GLY A 188 4.27 8.04 13.75
N ASP A 189 4.13 9.36 13.67
CA ASP A 189 2.83 10.02 13.55
C ASP A 189 2.22 9.86 12.15
N TRP A 190 0.89 10.00 12.07
CA TRP A 190 0.18 10.05 10.82
C TRP A 190 0.47 11.34 10.07
N SER A 191 0.94 11.25 8.84
CA SER A 191 1.24 12.37 7.97
C SER A 191 0.51 12.24 6.64
N GLY A 192 0.16 13.37 6.03
CA GLY A 192 -0.30 13.42 4.63
C GLY A 192 0.83 13.08 3.66
N ILE A 193 0.48 12.49 2.52
CA ILE A 193 1.42 12.14 1.45
C ILE A 193 1.43 13.26 0.41
#